data_cc9fa503b6e44d1d77cecb78791d2ee3
#
_entry.id   cc9fa503b6e44d1d77cecb78791d2ee3
#
_cell.length_a   1.000
_cell.length_b   1.000
_cell.length_c   1.000
_cell.angle_alpha   90.00
_cell.angle_beta   90.00
_cell.angle_gamma   90.00
#
_symmetry.space_group_name_H-M   'P 1'
#
loop_
_entity.id
_entity.type
_entity.pdbx_description
1 polymer ?
#
loop_
_entity_poly.entity_id
_entity_poly.type
_entity_poly.pdbx_seq_one_letter_code
_entity_poly.pdbx_strand_id
1 'polypeptide(L)'
;SSIPFLTLKTFNFVNEFLINLRFMQTVTTVTFFSFTTNKFWAFKQMGIAPLKLGNIKGLKFFKFLGTGGGSGFSLWPDFSTYAFMGVWEQEVDFNNFIEQNPIFLAYKKNASSQRNLILTPIASHGKWGGINPFEQEQSIRNKLNLGRKAVVITRASLRWSRLISFWLSVPAASKAIQNASGVQYYKGIGEWPFIQQATLSIWDDFDSVNSFAYKGKQHADIVKKTRSKKWYKEDLFSRFYLVSDKTISLRV
;
A
#
# COMPACT_ATOMS: atom_id res chain seq x y z
N SER A 1 45.00 -27.66 -6.55
CA SER A 1 43.94 -26.89 -7.18
C SER A 1 43.47 -25.80 -6.21
N SER A 2 44.02 -24.63 -6.41
CA SER A 2 43.70 -23.43 -5.61
C SER A 2 42.51 -22.72 -6.22
N ILE A 3 41.40 -22.65 -5.49
CA ILE A 3 40.25 -21.80 -5.80
C ILE A 3 40.70 -20.36 -5.56
N PRO A 4 40.56 -19.45 -6.51
CA PRO A 4 41.17 -18.14 -6.41
C PRO A 4 40.48 -17.27 -5.36
N PHE A 5 41.27 -16.67 -4.51
CA PHE A 5 40.92 -15.69 -3.44
C PHE A 5 40.15 -14.45 -3.98
N LEU A 6 40.03 -14.31 -5.28
CA LEU A 6 39.29 -13.22 -5.94
C LEU A 6 37.78 -13.34 -5.83
N THR A 7 37.25 -14.55 -5.65
CA THR A 7 35.78 -14.77 -5.64
C THR A 7 35.11 -14.34 -4.33
N LEU A 8 35.81 -14.43 -3.19
CA LEU A 8 35.26 -13.98 -1.89
C LEU A 8 35.22 -12.44 -1.76
N LYS A 9 36.24 -11.76 -2.25
CA LYS A 9 36.26 -10.27 -2.23
C LYS A 9 35.22 -9.66 -3.15
N THR A 10 35.03 -10.23 -4.34
CA THR A 10 33.97 -9.78 -5.27
C THR A 10 32.57 -10.10 -4.75
N PHE A 11 32.37 -11.24 -4.08
CA PHE A 11 31.10 -11.58 -3.47
C PHE A 11 30.75 -10.66 -2.29
N ASN A 12 31.71 -10.33 -1.43
CA ASN A 12 31.53 -9.37 -0.35
C ASN A 12 31.29 -7.96 -0.87
N PHE A 13 32.03 -7.50 -1.88
CA PHE A 13 31.83 -6.19 -2.49
C PHE A 13 30.46 -6.06 -3.16
N VAL A 14 30.00 -7.11 -3.86
CA VAL A 14 28.65 -7.13 -4.46
C VAL A 14 27.58 -7.13 -3.38
N ASN A 15 27.76 -7.88 -2.29
CA ASN A 15 26.82 -7.86 -1.16
C ASN A 15 26.79 -6.52 -0.44
N GLU A 16 27.93 -5.90 -0.16
CA GLU A 16 28.00 -4.55 0.42
C GLU A 16 27.39 -3.50 -0.52
N PHE A 17 27.64 -3.58 -1.81
CA PHE A 17 27.06 -2.70 -2.81
C PHE A 17 25.53 -2.88 -2.91
N LEU A 18 25.04 -4.11 -2.86
CA LEU A 18 23.59 -4.41 -2.85
C LEU A 18 22.93 -3.97 -1.54
N ILE A 19 23.63 -4.11 -0.41
CA ILE A 19 23.18 -3.62 0.89
C ILE A 19 23.12 -2.08 0.86
N ASN A 20 24.17 -1.41 0.38
CA ASN A 20 24.21 0.05 0.28
C ASN A 20 23.15 0.60 -0.69
N LEU A 21 22.90 -0.07 -1.84
CA LEU A 21 21.81 0.27 -2.74
C LEU A 21 20.44 0.13 -2.08
N ARG A 22 20.25 -0.86 -1.21
CA ARG A 22 19.02 -1.04 -0.43
C ARG A 22 18.80 0.09 0.57
N PHE A 23 19.88 0.65 1.15
CA PHE A 23 19.79 1.78 2.08
C PHE A 23 19.49 3.13 1.40
N MET A 24 19.73 3.26 0.09
CA MET A 24 19.45 4.50 -0.66
C MET A 24 18.10 4.51 -1.38
N GLN A 25 17.29 3.46 -1.22
CA GLN A 25 16.03 3.31 -1.93
C GLN A 25 14.85 3.80 -1.10
N THR A 26 14.03 4.67 -1.69
CA THR A 26 12.74 5.07 -1.10
C THR A 26 11.87 3.86 -0.82
N VAL A 27 11.33 3.79 0.37
CA VAL A 27 10.50 2.68 0.85
C VAL A 27 9.08 3.17 1.08
N THR A 28 8.11 2.37 0.65
CA THR A 28 6.71 2.59 1.00
C THR A 28 6.29 1.58 2.05
N THR A 29 5.64 2.05 3.11
CA THR A 29 5.12 1.17 4.15
C THR A 29 3.62 1.32 4.28
N VAL A 30 2.94 0.21 4.60
CA VAL A 30 1.53 0.22 4.98
C VAL A 30 1.38 -0.56 6.28
N THR A 31 1.00 0.14 7.33
CA THR A 31 0.76 -0.45 8.64
C THR A 31 -0.74 -0.51 8.90
N PHE A 32 -1.28 -1.71 9.07
CA PHE A 32 -2.66 -1.91 9.51
C PHE A 32 -2.68 -2.12 11.02
N PHE A 33 -3.59 -1.42 11.70
CA PHE A 33 -3.90 -1.62 13.11
C PHE A 33 -5.32 -2.15 13.23
N SER A 34 -5.49 -3.29 13.92
CA SER A 34 -6.81 -3.86 14.22
C SER A 34 -7.18 -3.64 15.68
N PHE A 35 -8.45 -3.37 15.93
CA PHE A 35 -8.99 -3.02 17.25
C PHE A 35 -10.16 -3.94 17.59
N THR A 36 -10.03 -4.74 18.62
CA THR A 36 -11.14 -5.49 19.24
C THR A 36 -11.93 -4.57 20.16
N THR A 37 -11.23 -3.79 20.94
CA THR A 37 -11.72 -2.72 21.82
C THR A 37 -11.27 -1.35 21.29
N ASN A 38 -11.56 -0.26 21.98
CA ASN A 38 -11.06 1.09 21.67
C ASN A 38 -11.34 1.60 20.24
N LYS A 39 -12.35 1.04 19.53
CA LYS A 39 -12.69 1.41 18.14
C LYS A 39 -13.04 2.90 18.01
N PHE A 40 -13.72 3.46 18.98
CA PHE A 40 -14.06 4.88 18.99
C PHE A 40 -12.82 5.78 19.14
N TRP A 41 -11.86 5.36 20.00
CA TRP A 41 -10.57 6.03 20.07
C TRP A 41 -9.85 6.01 18.71
N ALA A 42 -9.78 4.85 18.06
CA ALA A 42 -9.17 4.70 16.74
C ALA A 42 -9.84 5.58 15.68
N PHE A 43 -11.17 5.62 15.67
CA PHE A 43 -11.92 6.50 14.78
C PHE A 43 -11.58 7.98 14.98
N LYS A 44 -11.49 8.44 16.22
CA LYS A 44 -11.06 9.82 16.52
C LYS A 44 -9.66 10.14 16.00
N GLN A 45 -8.75 9.16 16.02
CA GLN A 45 -7.38 9.38 15.54
C GLN A 45 -7.32 9.69 14.04
N MET A 46 -8.31 9.28 13.24
CA MET A 46 -8.36 9.64 11.82
C MET A 46 -8.36 11.16 11.58
N GLY A 47 -8.99 11.94 12.46
CA GLY A 47 -8.97 13.39 12.37
C GLY A 47 -7.84 14.06 13.16
N ILE A 48 -7.39 13.44 14.25
CA ILE A 48 -6.44 14.06 15.20
C ILE A 48 -4.98 13.74 14.83
N ALA A 49 -4.68 12.49 14.51
CA ALA A 49 -3.30 12.04 14.30
C ALA A 49 -2.62 12.74 13.12
N PRO A 50 -3.26 12.96 11.96
CA PRO A 50 -2.64 13.70 10.85
C PRO A 50 -2.18 15.10 11.24
N LEU A 51 -2.95 15.80 12.11
CA LEU A 51 -2.63 17.16 12.54
C LEU A 51 -1.47 17.21 13.55
N LYS A 52 -1.27 16.11 14.28
CA LYS A 52 -0.25 16.00 15.33
C LYS A 52 1.06 15.39 14.85
N LEU A 53 1.10 14.81 13.66
CA LEU A 53 2.27 14.05 13.20
C LEU A 53 3.52 14.93 13.05
N GLY A 54 3.37 16.20 12.69
CA GLY A 54 4.48 17.14 12.54
C GLY A 54 5.46 16.75 11.45
N ASN A 55 6.67 17.29 11.52
CA ASN A 55 7.75 16.97 10.61
C ASN A 55 8.53 15.75 11.14
N ILE A 56 8.50 14.65 10.38
CA ILE A 56 9.14 13.38 10.72
C ILE A 56 10.35 13.19 9.80
N LYS A 57 11.51 12.90 10.38
CA LYS A 57 12.73 12.62 9.63
C LYS A 57 12.49 11.50 8.62
N GLY A 58 12.89 11.73 7.39
CA GLY A 58 12.80 10.76 6.28
C GLY A 58 11.40 10.47 5.75
N LEU A 59 10.33 11.02 6.34
CA LEU A 59 8.96 10.84 5.87
C LEU A 59 8.61 11.87 4.78
N LYS A 60 8.50 11.41 3.53
CA LYS A 60 8.21 12.26 2.37
C LYS A 60 6.70 12.47 2.12
N PHE A 61 5.92 11.45 2.43
CA PHE A 61 4.48 11.44 2.22
C PHE A 61 3.82 10.49 3.21
N PHE A 62 2.64 10.83 3.69
CA PHE A 62 1.86 9.94 4.55
C PHE A 62 0.37 10.12 4.38
N LYS A 63 -0.37 9.06 4.75
CA LYS A 63 -1.82 9.06 4.88
C LYS A 63 -2.28 8.18 6.03
N PHE A 64 -3.24 8.69 6.80
CA PHE A 64 -4.08 7.89 7.67
C PHE A 64 -5.32 7.48 6.89
N LEU A 65 -5.66 6.19 6.92
CA LEU A 65 -6.66 5.59 6.05
C LEU A 65 -7.64 4.75 6.88
N GLY A 66 -8.93 4.98 6.70
CA GLY A 66 -9.95 4.02 7.10
C GLY A 66 -9.91 2.80 6.19
N THR A 67 -10.58 1.72 6.58
CA THR A 67 -10.71 0.51 5.75
C THR A 67 -12.17 0.19 5.44
N GLY A 68 -12.39 -0.51 4.33
CA GLY A 68 -13.69 -1.06 3.96
C GLY A 68 -14.00 -2.36 4.70
N GLY A 69 -15.27 -2.63 4.97
CA GLY A 69 -15.73 -3.86 5.59
C GLY A 69 -15.53 -5.08 4.70
N GLY A 70 -15.37 -6.26 5.33
CA GLY A 70 -15.16 -7.51 4.62
C GLY A 70 -13.80 -7.62 3.92
N SER A 71 -13.69 -8.61 3.05
CA SER A 71 -12.50 -8.86 2.25
C SER A 71 -12.64 -8.19 0.88
N GLY A 72 -12.64 -6.86 0.80
CA GLY A 72 -12.74 -6.28 -0.53
C GLY A 72 -13.17 -4.82 -0.57
N PHE A 73 -13.72 -4.43 -1.73
CA PHE A 73 -14.41 -3.17 -1.86
C PHE A 73 -15.76 -3.25 -1.14
N SER A 74 -15.94 -2.42 -0.13
CA SER A 74 -17.22 -2.32 0.59
C SER A 74 -17.63 -0.87 0.67
N LEU A 75 -18.94 -0.64 0.50
CA LEU A 75 -19.56 0.64 0.78
C LEU A 75 -19.49 0.96 2.28
N TRP A 76 -19.53 -0.08 3.13
CA TRP A 76 -19.56 0.07 4.57
C TRP A 76 -18.14 0.13 5.13
N PRO A 77 -17.82 1.14 5.97
CA PRO A 77 -16.53 1.22 6.66
C PRO A 77 -16.34 0.07 7.66
N ASP A 78 -15.09 -0.34 7.84
CA ASP A 78 -14.67 -1.21 8.92
C ASP A 78 -14.08 -0.35 10.05
N PHE A 79 -14.87 -0.12 11.10
CA PHE A 79 -14.44 0.65 12.26
C PHE A 79 -13.49 -0.10 13.20
N SER A 80 -13.13 -1.33 12.86
CA SER A 80 -12.18 -2.14 13.64
C SER A 80 -10.78 -2.16 13.06
N THR A 81 -10.55 -1.59 11.87
CA THR A 81 -9.26 -1.62 11.21
C THR A 81 -8.95 -0.27 10.56
N TYR A 82 -7.74 0.24 10.80
CA TYR A 82 -7.23 1.47 10.21
C TYR A 82 -5.83 1.24 9.68
N ALA A 83 -5.42 2.02 8.69
CA ALA A 83 -4.10 1.91 8.11
C ALA A 83 -3.36 3.26 8.16
N PHE A 84 -2.04 3.17 8.31
CA PHE A 84 -1.11 4.26 8.05
C PHE A 84 -0.26 3.88 6.85
N MET A 85 -0.16 4.76 5.88
CA MET A 85 0.75 4.62 4.75
C MET A 85 1.81 5.72 4.81
N GLY A 86 3.08 5.33 4.66
CA GLY A 86 4.21 6.26 4.63
C GLY A 86 5.14 5.97 3.45
N VAL A 87 5.68 7.03 2.85
CA VAL A 87 6.79 6.97 1.90
C VAL A 87 8.01 7.57 2.57
N TRP A 88 9.06 6.79 2.68
CA TRP A 88 10.24 7.08 3.48
C TRP A 88 11.49 7.20 2.60
N GLU A 89 12.44 8.00 3.03
CA GLU A 89 13.76 8.05 2.39
C GLU A 89 14.48 6.72 2.53
N GLN A 90 14.40 6.12 3.73
CA GLN A 90 15.05 4.86 4.06
C GLN A 90 14.19 4.00 4.98
N GLU A 91 14.39 2.69 4.95
CA GLU A 91 13.70 1.74 5.84
C GLU A 91 14.01 2.00 7.33
N VAL A 92 15.21 2.46 7.65
CA VAL A 92 15.61 2.79 9.03
C VAL A 92 14.78 3.93 9.62
N ASP A 93 14.38 4.92 8.81
CA ASP A 93 13.53 6.02 9.27
C ASP A 93 12.15 5.52 9.69
N PHE A 94 11.58 4.59 8.92
CA PHE A 94 10.35 3.90 9.30
C PHE A 94 10.49 3.10 10.60
N ASN A 95 11.56 2.32 10.74
CA ASN A 95 11.79 1.51 11.92
C ASN A 95 11.91 2.38 13.19
N ASN A 96 12.67 3.48 13.11
CA ASN A 96 12.77 4.44 14.21
C ASN A 96 11.41 5.07 14.53
N PHE A 97 10.65 5.42 13.50
CA PHE A 97 9.33 6.04 13.66
C PHE A 97 8.35 5.11 14.39
N ILE A 98 8.24 3.84 14.01
CA ILE A 98 7.28 2.91 14.64
C ILE A 98 7.66 2.57 16.09
N GLU A 99 8.92 2.77 16.48
CA GLU A 99 9.40 2.49 17.83
C GLU A 99 9.37 3.70 18.75
N GLN A 100 9.49 4.90 18.23
CA GLN A 100 9.70 6.11 19.03
C GLN A 100 8.57 7.13 18.92
N ASN A 101 7.78 7.12 17.84
CA ASN A 101 6.77 8.15 17.65
C ASN A 101 5.59 7.99 18.62
N PRO A 102 5.23 9.04 19.41
CA PRO A 102 4.17 8.95 20.42
C PRO A 102 2.81 8.55 19.85
N ILE A 103 2.49 8.96 18.62
CA ILE A 103 1.23 8.59 17.95
C ILE A 103 1.22 7.09 17.69
N PHE A 104 2.30 6.53 17.11
CA PHE A 104 2.38 5.10 16.84
C PHE A 104 2.42 4.26 18.12
N LEU A 105 3.10 4.72 19.17
CA LEU A 105 3.07 4.09 20.49
C LEU A 105 1.65 4.07 21.06
N ALA A 106 0.87 5.16 20.89
CA ALA A 106 -0.53 5.19 21.29
C ALA A 106 -1.39 4.20 20.46
N TYR A 107 -1.14 4.07 19.15
CA TYR A 107 -1.81 3.05 18.32
C TYR A 107 -1.46 1.63 18.80
N LYS A 108 -0.19 1.33 19.05
CA LYS A 108 0.25 0.02 19.58
C LYS A 108 -0.40 -0.31 20.91
N LYS A 109 -0.52 0.69 21.81
CA LYS A 109 -1.16 0.52 23.13
C LYS A 109 -2.65 0.18 23.03
N ASN A 110 -3.36 0.70 22.03
CA ASN A 110 -4.82 0.57 21.90
C ASN A 110 -5.26 -0.51 20.93
N ALA A 111 -4.39 -0.95 20.01
CA ALA A 111 -4.70 -1.96 19.01
C ALA A 111 -4.49 -3.39 19.53
N SER A 112 -5.23 -4.35 18.98
CA SER A 112 -5.07 -5.78 19.26
C SER A 112 -4.01 -6.43 18.38
N SER A 113 -3.78 -5.89 17.18
CA SER A 113 -2.72 -6.35 16.28
C SER A 113 -2.23 -5.24 15.37
N GLN A 114 -1.00 -5.42 14.88
CA GLN A 114 -0.34 -4.57 13.92
C GLN A 114 0.24 -5.43 12.80
N ARG A 115 -0.07 -5.10 11.54
CA ARG A 115 0.53 -5.73 10.35
C ARG A 115 1.30 -4.68 9.58
N ASN A 116 2.59 -4.89 9.37
CA ASN A 116 3.47 -4.01 8.63
C ASN A 116 3.82 -4.63 7.27
N LEU A 117 3.51 -3.92 6.21
CA LEU A 117 3.97 -4.19 4.85
C LEU A 117 5.11 -3.22 4.52
N ILE A 118 6.22 -3.75 4.03
CA ILE A 118 7.32 -2.97 3.47
C ILE A 118 7.35 -3.23 1.97
N LEU A 119 7.28 -2.18 1.18
CA LEU A 119 7.07 -2.20 -0.26
C LEU A 119 8.16 -1.40 -0.96
N THR A 120 8.69 -1.95 -2.06
CA THR A 120 9.57 -1.23 -2.99
C THR A 120 8.77 -0.80 -4.22
N PRO A 121 8.61 0.50 -4.50
CA PRO A 121 7.92 0.98 -5.70
C PRO A 121 8.66 0.55 -6.98
N ILE A 122 7.90 0.17 -8.02
CA ILE A 122 8.43 -0.24 -9.32
C ILE A 122 7.95 0.68 -10.43
N ALA A 123 6.64 0.96 -10.42
CA ALA A 123 6.01 1.82 -11.41
C ALA A 123 4.82 2.52 -10.77
N SER A 124 4.66 3.80 -11.07
CA SER A 124 3.53 4.58 -10.62
C SER A 124 3.09 5.55 -11.70
N HIS A 125 1.77 5.68 -11.87
CA HIS A 125 1.14 6.63 -12.78
C HIS A 125 -0.01 7.31 -12.06
N GLY A 126 -0.21 8.59 -12.36
CA GLY A 126 -1.27 9.38 -11.77
C GLY A 126 -0.82 10.15 -10.54
N LYS A 127 -1.80 10.59 -9.73
CA LYS A 127 -1.53 11.51 -8.62
C LYS A 127 -2.34 11.13 -7.39
N TRP A 128 -1.80 11.52 -6.22
CA TRP A 128 -2.47 11.45 -4.94
C TRP A 128 -2.35 12.81 -4.24
N GLY A 129 -3.42 13.59 -4.30
CA GLY A 129 -3.40 14.97 -3.78
C GLY A 129 -2.49 15.90 -4.58
N GLY A 130 -2.48 15.75 -5.91
CA GLY A 130 -1.72 16.60 -6.83
C GLY A 130 -0.29 16.14 -7.13
N ILE A 131 0.28 15.19 -6.36
CA ILE A 131 1.64 14.65 -6.55
C ILE A 131 1.61 13.15 -6.81
N ASN A 132 2.71 12.60 -7.37
CA ASN A 132 2.94 11.15 -7.39
C ASN A 132 3.94 10.79 -6.28
N PRO A 133 3.48 10.24 -5.15
CA PRO A 133 4.36 10.00 -4.01
C PRO A 133 5.29 8.79 -4.21
N PHE A 134 5.05 7.96 -5.23
CA PHE A 134 5.79 6.72 -5.49
C PHE A 134 6.69 6.80 -6.72
N GLU A 135 6.90 8.01 -7.23
CA GLU A 135 7.78 8.20 -8.37
C GLU A 135 9.24 7.92 -7.99
N GLN A 136 9.89 7.08 -8.77
CA GLN A 136 11.30 6.74 -8.60
C GLN A 136 12.07 6.90 -9.90
N GLU A 137 13.38 7.18 -9.81
CA GLU A 137 14.28 7.19 -10.94
C GLU A 137 14.35 5.81 -11.61
N GLN A 138 14.37 5.80 -12.94
CA GLN A 138 14.30 4.59 -13.77
C GLN A 138 15.46 3.60 -13.56
N SER A 139 16.60 4.06 -13.02
CA SER A 139 17.81 3.25 -12.84
C SER A 139 17.65 2.07 -11.88
N ILE A 140 16.67 2.10 -11.00
CA ILE A 140 16.46 1.09 -9.94
C ILE A 140 15.51 -0.03 -10.38
N ARG A 141 14.71 0.21 -11.43
CA ARG A 141 13.64 -0.72 -11.87
C ARG A 141 14.10 -2.12 -12.27
N ASN A 142 15.31 -2.26 -12.78
CA ASN A 142 15.73 -3.49 -13.47
C ASN A 142 16.49 -4.51 -12.60
N LYS A 143 16.76 -4.24 -11.33
CA LYS A 143 17.68 -5.08 -10.53
C LYS A 143 17.04 -6.06 -9.54
N LEU A 144 15.70 -6.10 -9.41
CA LEU A 144 15.05 -6.84 -8.31
C LEU A 144 13.97 -7.84 -8.77
N ASN A 145 14.13 -8.46 -9.93
CA ASN A 145 13.17 -9.44 -10.49
C ASN A 145 13.38 -10.85 -9.91
N LEU A 146 13.20 -11.09 -8.63
CA LEU A 146 13.40 -12.41 -8.06
C LEU A 146 12.19 -12.82 -7.20
N GLY A 147 11.22 -13.50 -7.81
CA GLY A 147 10.23 -14.35 -7.11
C GLY A 147 9.42 -13.70 -5.98
N ARG A 148 9.34 -12.36 -5.96
CA ARG A 148 8.66 -11.62 -4.91
C ARG A 148 7.20 -11.39 -5.25
N LYS A 149 6.34 -11.46 -4.24
CA LYS A 149 4.93 -11.10 -4.38
C LYS A 149 4.78 -9.67 -4.91
N ALA A 150 3.83 -9.52 -5.83
CA ALA A 150 3.46 -8.22 -6.37
C ALA A 150 2.43 -7.54 -5.46
N VAL A 151 2.57 -6.23 -5.28
CA VAL A 151 1.57 -5.41 -4.60
C VAL A 151 1.10 -4.31 -5.53
N VAL A 152 -0.20 -4.09 -5.57
CA VAL A 152 -0.82 -3.02 -6.35
C VAL A 152 -1.61 -2.12 -5.42
N ILE A 153 -1.38 -0.82 -5.55
CA ILE A 153 -2.21 0.22 -4.93
C ILE A 153 -2.88 0.99 -6.06
N THR A 154 -4.21 0.96 -6.06
CA THR A 154 -5.03 1.81 -6.92
C THR A 154 -5.76 2.83 -6.06
N ARG A 155 -5.82 4.06 -6.50
CA ARG A 155 -6.54 5.13 -5.80
C ARG A 155 -7.36 5.94 -6.77
N ALA A 156 -8.54 6.35 -6.36
CA ALA A 156 -9.40 7.23 -7.11
C ALA A 156 -10.06 8.27 -6.20
N SER A 157 -10.03 9.52 -6.63
CA SER A 157 -10.88 10.59 -6.10
C SER A 157 -12.07 10.75 -7.02
N LEU A 158 -13.27 10.49 -6.50
CA LEU A 158 -14.50 10.44 -7.28
C LEU A 158 -15.09 11.84 -7.48
N ARG A 159 -15.75 12.05 -8.63
CA ARG A 159 -16.58 13.23 -8.86
C ARG A 159 -17.91 13.07 -8.13
N TRP A 160 -18.33 14.07 -7.38
CA TRP A 160 -19.58 14.07 -6.61
C TRP A 160 -20.79 13.64 -7.46
N SER A 161 -20.91 14.16 -8.68
CA SER A 161 -22.00 13.85 -9.61
C SER A 161 -21.99 12.40 -10.12
N ARG A 162 -20.94 11.62 -9.82
CA ARG A 162 -20.75 10.24 -10.30
C ARG A 162 -20.72 9.18 -9.19
N LEU A 163 -20.86 9.58 -7.93
CA LEU A 163 -20.78 8.68 -6.77
C LEU A 163 -21.74 7.50 -6.88
N ILE A 164 -23.01 7.74 -7.13
CA ILE A 164 -24.03 6.68 -7.22
C ILE A 164 -23.68 5.69 -8.34
N SER A 165 -23.34 6.20 -9.53
CA SER A 165 -22.99 5.36 -10.68
C SER A 165 -21.72 4.53 -10.44
N PHE A 166 -20.76 5.04 -9.68
CA PHE A 166 -19.57 4.31 -9.28
C PHE A 166 -19.93 3.19 -8.28
N TRP A 167 -20.63 3.53 -7.19
CA TRP A 167 -20.95 2.59 -6.13
C TRP A 167 -21.85 1.44 -6.57
N LEU A 168 -22.73 1.65 -7.54
CA LEU A 168 -23.52 0.58 -8.16
C LEU A 168 -22.64 -0.43 -8.96
N SER A 169 -21.42 -0.06 -9.35
CA SER A 169 -20.51 -0.97 -10.06
C SER A 169 -19.52 -1.69 -9.15
N VAL A 170 -19.37 -1.26 -7.89
CA VAL A 170 -18.42 -1.81 -6.92
C VAL A 170 -18.62 -3.29 -6.62
N PRO A 171 -19.87 -3.83 -6.45
CA PRO A 171 -20.05 -5.26 -6.17
C PRO A 171 -19.45 -6.16 -7.27
N ALA A 172 -19.61 -5.78 -8.54
CA ALA A 172 -19.03 -6.52 -9.66
C ALA A 172 -17.50 -6.49 -9.65
N ALA A 173 -16.90 -5.34 -9.33
CA ALA A 173 -15.44 -5.19 -9.19
C ALA A 173 -14.90 -6.01 -8.02
N SER A 174 -15.58 -5.98 -6.87
CA SER A 174 -15.22 -6.76 -5.69
C SER A 174 -15.27 -8.27 -5.96
N LYS A 175 -16.31 -8.74 -6.66
CA LYS A 175 -16.44 -10.15 -7.06
C LYS A 175 -15.36 -10.55 -8.07
N ALA A 176 -14.99 -9.66 -8.97
CA ALA A 176 -13.95 -9.93 -9.97
C ALA A 176 -12.57 -10.16 -9.32
N ILE A 177 -12.18 -9.34 -8.36
CA ILE A 177 -10.90 -9.53 -7.65
C ILE A 177 -10.95 -10.74 -6.71
N GLN A 178 -12.08 -11.01 -6.06
CA GLN A 178 -12.24 -12.17 -5.20
C GLN A 178 -12.01 -13.49 -5.95
N ASN A 179 -12.41 -13.55 -7.22
CA ASN A 179 -12.29 -14.73 -8.07
C ASN A 179 -11.01 -14.73 -8.93
N ALA A 180 -10.12 -13.74 -8.73
CA ALA A 180 -8.91 -13.64 -9.52
C ALA A 180 -7.87 -14.67 -9.08
N SER A 181 -7.26 -15.35 -10.06
CA SER A 181 -6.15 -16.26 -9.79
C SER A 181 -4.93 -15.48 -9.31
N GLY A 182 -4.25 -16.01 -8.28
CA GLY A 182 -3.03 -15.44 -7.73
C GLY A 182 -3.23 -14.25 -6.78
N VAL A 183 -4.46 -13.82 -6.50
CA VAL A 183 -4.71 -12.83 -5.45
C VAL A 183 -4.60 -13.48 -4.07
N GLN A 184 -3.76 -12.92 -3.21
CA GLN A 184 -3.52 -13.44 -1.85
C GLN A 184 -4.24 -12.61 -0.78
N TYR A 185 -4.32 -11.30 -1.02
CA TYR A 185 -4.94 -10.37 -0.09
C TYR A 185 -5.41 -9.13 -0.84
N TYR A 186 -6.52 -8.57 -0.44
CA TYR A 186 -6.97 -7.27 -0.91
C TYR A 186 -7.83 -6.58 0.17
N LYS A 187 -7.72 -5.27 0.26
CA LYS A 187 -8.46 -4.44 1.22
C LYS A 187 -8.73 -3.07 0.61
N GLY A 188 -9.97 -2.63 0.74
CA GLY A 188 -10.34 -1.24 0.49
C GLY A 188 -9.76 -0.35 1.59
N ILE A 189 -9.14 0.75 1.20
CA ILE A 189 -8.60 1.77 2.10
C ILE A 189 -9.03 3.14 1.59
N GLY A 190 -9.10 4.17 2.44
CA GLY A 190 -9.53 5.49 1.99
C GLY A 190 -9.35 6.59 3.03
N GLU A 191 -9.15 7.82 2.55
CA GLU A 191 -9.05 9.02 3.41
C GLU A 191 -10.44 9.52 3.80
N TRP A 192 -11.34 9.58 2.81
CA TRP A 192 -12.71 10.04 2.97
C TRP A 192 -13.68 8.95 2.52
N PRO A 193 -14.57 8.50 3.41
CA PRO A 193 -15.58 7.52 3.04
C PRO A 193 -16.33 7.97 1.77
N PHE A 194 -16.61 7.03 0.88
CA PHE A 194 -17.36 7.20 -0.37
C PHE A 194 -16.68 8.01 -1.49
N ILE A 195 -15.73 8.90 -1.19
CA ILE A 195 -15.20 9.87 -2.17
C ILE A 195 -13.77 9.57 -2.57
N GLN A 196 -12.91 9.26 -1.61
CA GLN A 196 -11.49 8.98 -1.84
C GLN A 196 -11.21 7.53 -1.48
N GLN A 197 -11.26 6.69 -2.50
CA GLN A 197 -11.13 5.26 -2.37
C GLN A 197 -9.80 4.79 -2.94
N ALA A 198 -9.19 3.86 -2.25
CA ALA A 198 -8.04 3.14 -2.73
C ALA A 198 -8.21 1.64 -2.45
N THR A 199 -7.43 0.82 -3.14
CA THR A 199 -7.32 -0.62 -2.85
C THR A 199 -5.87 -0.98 -2.80
N LEU A 200 -5.51 -1.71 -1.77
CA LEU A 200 -4.25 -2.44 -1.69
C LEU A 200 -4.53 -3.90 -1.97
N SER A 201 -3.80 -4.50 -2.91
CA SER A 201 -3.89 -5.92 -3.22
C SER A 201 -2.51 -6.56 -3.32
N ILE A 202 -2.37 -7.79 -2.80
CA ILE A 202 -1.15 -8.59 -2.81
C ILE A 202 -1.41 -9.80 -3.71
N TRP A 203 -0.49 -10.08 -4.61
CA TRP A 203 -0.56 -11.10 -5.65
C TRP A 203 0.67 -11.99 -5.61
N ASP A 204 0.56 -13.21 -6.14
CA ASP A 204 1.69 -14.12 -6.27
C ASP A 204 2.85 -13.49 -7.04
N ASP A 205 2.51 -12.80 -8.15
CA ASP A 205 3.45 -12.16 -9.06
C ASP A 205 2.76 -11.08 -9.95
N PHE A 206 3.54 -10.43 -10.82
CA PHE A 206 3.00 -9.47 -11.78
C PHE A 206 2.28 -10.13 -12.97
N ASP A 207 2.51 -11.38 -13.27
CA ASP A 207 1.80 -12.09 -14.32
C ASP A 207 0.35 -12.33 -13.92
N SER A 208 0.11 -12.65 -12.65
CA SER A 208 -1.22 -12.71 -12.04
C SER A 208 -1.95 -11.37 -12.11
N VAL A 209 -1.26 -10.26 -11.77
CA VAL A 209 -1.80 -8.90 -11.91
C VAL A 209 -2.15 -8.58 -13.36
N ASN A 210 -1.25 -8.88 -14.30
CA ASN A 210 -1.47 -8.61 -15.72
C ASN A 210 -2.61 -9.46 -16.28
N SER A 211 -2.68 -10.73 -15.89
CA SER A 211 -3.78 -11.62 -16.29
C SER A 211 -5.14 -11.11 -15.81
N PHE A 212 -5.22 -10.65 -14.58
CA PHE A 212 -6.43 -10.02 -14.04
C PHE A 212 -6.78 -8.73 -14.80
N ALA A 213 -5.78 -7.86 -15.04
CA ALA A 213 -5.99 -6.56 -15.66
C ALA A 213 -6.41 -6.64 -17.14
N TYR A 214 -5.86 -7.59 -17.90
CA TYR A 214 -6.00 -7.63 -19.37
C TYR A 214 -6.84 -8.80 -19.89
N LYS A 215 -6.88 -9.95 -19.21
CA LYS A 215 -7.60 -11.15 -19.67
C LYS A 215 -9.01 -11.25 -19.09
N GLY A 216 -9.32 -10.56 -17.99
CA GLY A 216 -10.63 -10.56 -17.37
C GLY A 216 -11.62 -9.66 -18.10
N LYS A 217 -12.55 -10.23 -18.92
CA LYS A 217 -13.62 -9.46 -19.59
C LYS A 217 -14.34 -8.50 -18.64
N GLN A 218 -14.66 -8.94 -17.42
CA GLN A 218 -15.37 -8.14 -16.42
C GLN A 218 -14.53 -6.94 -15.96
N HIS A 219 -13.22 -7.10 -15.77
CA HIS A 219 -12.34 -6.00 -15.37
C HIS A 219 -12.13 -5.01 -16.52
N ALA A 220 -11.93 -5.49 -17.74
CA ALA A 220 -11.82 -4.66 -18.94
C ALA A 220 -13.07 -3.79 -19.16
N ASP A 221 -14.26 -4.36 -18.94
CA ASP A 221 -15.53 -3.62 -19.02
C ASP A 221 -15.65 -2.53 -17.95
N ILE A 222 -15.19 -2.80 -16.72
CA ILE A 222 -15.16 -1.81 -15.64
C ILE A 222 -14.20 -0.67 -15.99
N VAL A 223 -12.99 -0.98 -16.46
CA VAL A 223 -12.01 0.03 -16.90
C VAL A 223 -12.57 0.88 -18.05
N LYS A 224 -13.22 0.26 -19.04
CA LYS A 224 -13.87 0.96 -20.14
C LYS A 224 -15.00 1.88 -19.64
N LYS A 225 -15.86 1.40 -18.74
CA LYS A 225 -16.92 2.19 -18.10
C LYS A 225 -16.35 3.36 -17.31
N THR A 226 -15.27 3.15 -16.57
CA THR A 226 -14.59 4.19 -15.79
C THR A 226 -14.14 5.35 -16.68
N ARG A 227 -13.49 5.02 -17.80
CA ARG A 227 -13.00 6.02 -18.76
C ARG A 227 -14.16 6.73 -19.47
N SER A 228 -15.16 6.01 -19.95
CA SER A 228 -16.30 6.57 -20.69
C SER A 228 -17.18 7.48 -19.81
N LYS A 229 -17.38 7.12 -18.53
CA LYS A 229 -18.22 7.86 -17.58
C LYS A 229 -17.50 8.96 -16.83
N LYS A 230 -16.17 9.11 -16.99
CA LYS A 230 -15.35 10.13 -16.31
C LYS A 230 -15.61 10.16 -14.80
N TRP A 231 -15.60 9.01 -14.14
CA TRP A 231 -15.90 8.91 -12.69
C TRP A 231 -14.86 9.62 -11.83
N TYR A 232 -13.61 9.65 -12.26
CA TYR A 232 -12.50 10.14 -11.44
C TYR A 232 -12.19 11.62 -11.72
N LYS A 233 -11.92 12.34 -10.65
CA LYS A 233 -11.29 13.67 -10.66
C LYS A 233 -9.76 13.51 -10.71
N GLU A 234 -9.26 12.53 -9.97
CA GLU A 234 -7.86 12.18 -9.87
C GLU A 234 -7.75 10.67 -9.64
N ASP A 235 -6.77 10.05 -10.22
CA ASP A 235 -6.47 8.64 -10.01
C ASP A 235 -4.96 8.38 -9.89
N LEU A 236 -4.62 7.24 -9.31
CA LEU A 236 -3.26 6.75 -9.19
C LEU A 236 -3.27 5.23 -9.27
N PHE A 237 -2.31 4.69 -10.01
CA PHE A 237 -2.04 3.27 -10.11
C PHE A 237 -0.55 3.02 -9.87
N SER A 238 -0.23 2.21 -8.87
CA SER A 238 1.16 1.96 -8.48
C SER A 238 1.42 0.49 -8.23
N ARG A 239 2.59 0.03 -8.66
CA ARG A 239 3.08 -1.35 -8.53
C ARG A 239 4.29 -1.38 -7.64
N PHE A 240 4.36 -2.39 -6.77
CA PHE A 240 5.43 -2.58 -5.81
C PHE A 240 5.82 -4.04 -5.73
N TYR A 241 7.07 -4.31 -5.31
CA TYR A 241 7.44 -5.61 -4.75
C TYR A 241 7.19 -5.61 -3.23
N LEU A 242 6.66 -6.72 -2.72
CA LEU A 242 6.53 -6.96 -1.29
C LEU A 242 7.90 -7.39 -0.74
N VAL A 243 8.48 -6.56 0.12
CA VAL A 243 9.76 -6.85 0.78
C VAL A 243 9.53 -7.61 2.08
N SER A 244 8.54 -7.18 2.86
CA SER A 244 8.19 -7.78 4.15
C SER A 244 6.71 -7.66 4.43
N ASP A 245 6.15 -8.68 5.06
CA ASP A 245 4.78 -8.74 5.58
C ASP A 245 4.83 -9.40 6.97
N LYS A 246 4.73 -8.58 8.01
CA LYS A 246 4.83 -9.04 9.39
C LYS A 246 3.62 -8.62 10.19
N THR A 247 2.97 -9.58 10.82
CA THR A 247 1.88 -9.35 11.76
C THR A 247 2.37 -9.61 13.18
N ILE A 248 2.06 -8.69 14.08
CA ILE A 248 2.39 -8.74 15.48
C ILE A 248 1.08 -8.68 16.27
N SER A 249 0.85 -9.66 17.14
CA SER A 249 -0.22 -9.60 18.12
C SER A 249 0.19 -8.64 19.25
N LEU A 250 -0.64 -7.67 19.52
CA LEU A 250 -0.45 -6.71 20.60
C LEU A 250 -1.37 -7.13 21.75
N ARG A 251 -0.82 -7.22 22.94
CA ARG A 251 -1.64 -7.50 24.14
C ARG A 251 -2.40 -6.24 24.49
N VAL A 252 -3.70 -6.33 24.46
CA VAL A 252 -4.62 -5.31 25.00
C VAL A 252 -4.99 -5.67 26.41
#